data_88f9f329251211cfa8bd5e17a31afd9f
#
_entry.id   88f9f329251211cfa8bd5e17a31afd9f
#
_cell.length_a   1.000
_cell.length_b   1.000
_cell.length_c   1.000
_cell.angle_alpha   90.00
_cell.angle_beta   90.00
_cell.angle_gamma   90.00
#
_symmetry.space_group_name_H-M   'P 1'
#
loop_
_entity.id
_entity.type
_entity.pdbx_description
1 polymer ?
#
loop_
_entity_poly.entity_id
_entity_poly.type
_entity_poly.pdbx_seq_one_letter_code
_entity_poly.pdbx_strand_id
1 'polypeptide(L)'
;KIKIIFTKSELRSLVLVLLWILIAAMLEVVSVASITPFMLVISSPEMIHDNIYLSTLYQALDVYSNDEFIVLLGVIVIVMLFISNGVQAFVTWKVIDFSQNMQHKLRVRLLQKYLYQPYGFFLDRNTSELGKNIVNEVDSAVSGVIMQSLLIISKSAVVIFIFGLVLFVDPLTAIFTTVVLGAFYWIVFKLVKDRLHAIGTARTLATSQIFKISNEAMSGIKEIKLHNGEDELTNRFSSPSKNQASYSIQSTTIAGLPRYLLEVVTFSGIIA
;
A
#
# COMPACT_ATOMS: atom_id res chain seq x y z
N LYS A 1 15.01 -15.09 12.05
CA LYS A 1 14.12 -15.81 11.11
C LYS A 1 14.15 -15.22 9.68
N ILE A 2 14.27 -13.90 9.49
CA ILE A 2 14.34 -13.23 8.17
C ILE A 2 15.55 -13.71 7.34
N LYS A 3 16.72 -13.95 7.96
CA LYS A 3 17.93 -14.45 7.27
C LYS A 3 17.78 -15.84 6.60
N ILE A 4 16.73 -16.58 6.91
CA ILE A 4 16.48 -17.92 6.34
C ILE A 4 15.77 -17.80 4.97
N ILE A 5 15.02 -16.73 4.76
CA ILE A 5 14.21 -16.50 3.56
C ILE A 5 15.01 -15.76 2.48
N PHE A 6 15.89 -14.84 2.88
CA PHE A 6 16.63 -13.97 1.97
C PHE A 6 18.08 -14.43 1.76
N THR A 7 18.52 -14.48 0.52
CA THR A 7 19.94 -14.61 0.16
C THR A 7 20.67 -13.28 0.34
N LYS A 8 22.02 -13.33 0.39
CA LYS A 8 22.84 -12.10 0.49
C LYS A 8 22.59 -11.10 -0.64
N SER A 9 22.32 -11.57 -1.85
CA SER A 9 22.01 -10.71 -3.00
C SER A 9 20.63 -10.06 -2.88
N GLU A 10 19.63 -10.80 -2.39
CA GLU A 10 18.29 -10.28 -2.15
C GLU A 10 18.26 -9.24 -1.03
N LEU A 11 19.10 -9.46 0.00
CA LEU A 11 19.24 -8.47 1.08
C LEU A 11 19.85 -7.15 0.57
N ARG A 12 20.84 -7.22 -0.34
CA ARG A 12 21.39 -6.01 -0.99
C ARG A 12 20.33 -5.28 -1.82
N SER A 13 19.55 -6.00 -2.61
CA SER A 13 18.47 -5.43 -3.40
C SER A 13 17.39 -4.78 -2.51
N LEU A 14 17.06 -5.42 -1.38
CA LEU A 14 16.14 -4.85 -0.39
C LEU A 14 16.67 -3.52 0.18
N VAL A 15 17.94 -3.47 0.56
CA VAL A 15 18.57 -2.25 1.09
C VAL A 15 18.54 -1.14 0.04
N LEU A 16 18.82 -1.46 -1.23
CA LEU A 16 18.71 -0.47 -2.32
C LEU A 16 17.28 0.06 -2.48
N VAL A 17 16.27 -0.80 -2.42
CA VAL A 17 14.86 -0.37 -2.47
C VAL A 17 14.53 0.54 -1.28
N LEU A 18 15.00 0.20 -0.07
CA LEU A 18 14.78 1.05 1.11
C LEU A 18 15.49 2.41 0.98
N LEU A 19 16.68 2.47 0.41
CA LEU A 19 17.36 3.74 0.12
C LEU A 19 16.57 4.60 -0.87
N TRP A 20 16.07 4.00 -1.96
CA TRP A 20 15.20 4.70 -2.90
C TRP A 20 13.92 5.23 -2.27
N ILE A 21 13.31 4.46 -1.36
CA ILE A 21 12.15 4.88 -0.57
C ILE A 21 12.47 6.13 0.27
N LEU A 22 13.62 6.16 0.94
CA LEU A 22 14.04 7.31 1.74
C LEU A 22 14.29 8.56 0.88
N ILE A 23 14.96 8.40 -0.26
CA ILE A 23 15.20 9.50 -1.21
C ILE A 23 13.87 10.05 -1.73
N ALA A 24 12.94 9.19 -2.14
CA ALA A 24 11.62 9.63 -2.61
C ALA A 24 10.83 10.36 -1.52
N ALA A 25 10.88 9.87 -0.28
CA ALA A 25 10.21 10.52 0.84
C ALA A 25 10.79 11.91 1.13
N MET A 26 12.11 12.08 1.07
CA MET A 26 12.75 13.40 1.22
C MET A 26 12.35 14.35 0.10
N LEU A 27 12.35 13.89 -1.15
CA LEU A 27 11.94 14.72 -2.30
C LEU A 27 10.46 15.12 -2.21
N GLU A 28 9.58 14.22 -1.75
CA GLU A 28 8.16 14.51 -1.56
C GLU A 28 7.97 15.62 -0.52
N VAL A 29 8.72 15.58 0.60
CA VAL A 29 8.68 16.63 1.62
C VAL A 29 9.17 17.97 1.10
N VAL A 30 10.29 18.00 0.37
CA VAL A 30 10.82 19.23 -0.24
C VAL A 30 9.81 19.80 -1.24
N SER A 31 9.18 18.96 -2.04
CA SER A 31 8.16 19.37 -3.00
C SER A 31 6.93 19.98 -2.32
N VAL A 32 6.44 19.36 -1.24
CA VAL A 32 5.31 19.93 -0.45
C VAL A 32 5.73 21.21 0.25
N ALA A 33 6.93 21.25 0.83
CA ALA A 33 7.46 22.44 1.50
C ALA A 33 7.61 23.65 0.54
N SER A 34 7.89 23.40 -0.74
CA SER A 34 8.02 24.46 -1.74
C SER A 34 6.72 25.22 -2.03
N ILE A 35 5.57 24.64 -1.69
CA ILE A 35 4.25 25.30 -1.84
C ILE A 35 4.11 26.48 -0.87
N THR A 36 4.67 26.37 0.34
CA THR A 36 4.53 27.40 1.38
C THR A 36 5.11 28.77 0.95
N PRO A 37 6.36 28.89 0.49
CA PRO A 37 6.88 30.18 0.04
C PRO A 37 6.12 30.75 -1.18
N PHE A 38 5.62 29.89 -2.08
CA PHE A 38 4.78 30.30 -3.20
C PHE A 38 3.46 30.93 -2.73
N MET A 39 2.78 30.29 -1.77
CA MET A 39 1.54 30.81 -1.21
C MET A 39 1.74 32.12 -0.42
N LEU A 40 2.84 32.23 0.31
CA LEU A 40 3.20 33.46 1.04
C LEU A 40 3.39 34.64 0.08
N VAL A 41 4.10 34.43 -1.02
CA VAL A 41 4.38 35.49 -2.02
C VAL A 41 3.09 35.90 -2.74
N ILE A 42 2.18 34.97 -3.06
CA ILE A 42 0.87 35.31 -3.64
C ILE A 42 0.02 36.14 -2.69
N SER A 43 0.00 35.77 -1.40
CA SER A 43 -0.82 36.42 -0.38
C SER A 43 -0.29 37.80 -0.01
N SER A 44 1.01 38.00 -0.04
CA SER A 44 1.69 39.22 0.39
C SER A 44 2.99 39.42 -0.41
N PRO A 45 2.90 40.06 -1.63
CA PRO A 45 4.08 40.28 -2.47
C PRO A 45 5.22 41.08 -1.82
N GLU A 46 4.88 41.88 -0.81
CA GLU A 46 5.86 42.68 -0.04
C GLU A 46 6.88 41.81 0.72
N MET A 47 6.48 40.57 1.08
CA MET A 47 7.37 39.61 1.76
C MET A 47 8.55 39.11 0.91
N ILE A 48 8.56 39.38 -0.40
CA ILE A 48 9.69 39.05 -1.29
C ILE A 48 10.97 39.75 -0.79
N HIS A 49 10.85 41.00 -0.36
CA HIS A 49 11.99 41.83 0.07
C HIS A 49 12.32 41.68 1.56
N ASP A 50 11.34 41.32 2.40
CA ASP A 50 11.51 41.16 3.84
C ASP A 50 12.12 39.81 4.22
N ASN A 51 11.95 38.77 3.41
CA ASN A 51 12.48 37.45 3.70
C ASN A 51 13.84 37.24 2.99
N ILE A 52 14.88 36.98 3.79
CA ILE A 52 16.26 36.84 3.28
C ILE A 52 16.41 35.71 2.23
N TYR A 53 15.64 34.62 2.34
CA TYR A 53 15.68 33.51 1.40
C TYR A 53 14.98 33.87 0.07
N LEU A 54 13.82 34.53 0.15
CA LEU A 54 13.08 34.98 -1.04
C LEU A 54 13.80 36.08 -1.78
N SER A 55 14.39 37.06 -1.06
CA SER A 55 15.18 38.14 -1.66
C SER A 55 16.45 37.64 -2.34
N THR A 56 17.12 36.65 -1.74
CA THR A 56 18.30 36.02 -2.36
C THR A 56 17.91 35.27 -3.65
N LEU A 57 16.77 34.56 -3.61
CA LEU A 57 16.25 33.83 -4.78
C LEU A 57 15.81 34.80 -5.89
N TYR A 58 15.17 35.91 -5.53
CA TYR A 58 14.75 36.98 -6.44
C TYR A 58 15.95 37.59 -7.16
N GLN A 59 17.03 37.89 -6.44
CA GLN A 59 18.27 38.40 -7.02
C GLN A 59 18.99 37.35 -7.87
N ALA A 60 19.02 36.10 -7.45
CA ALA A 60 19.71 35.02 -8.17
C ALA A 60 19.02 34.67 -9.52
N LEU A 61 17.72 34.92 -9.62
CA LEU A 61 16.94 34.65 -10.84
C LEU A 61 16.85 35.84 -11.82
N ASP A 62 17.47 37.00 -11.45
CA ASP A 62 17.56 38.20 -12.26
C ASP A 62 16.19 38.70 -12.77
N VAL A 63 15.18 38.63 -11.91
CA VAL A 63 13.79 38.96 -12.23
C VAL A 63 13.52 40.42 -11.94
N TYR A 64 12.83 41.10 -12.86
CA TYR A 64 12.61 42.54 -12.79
C TYR A 64 11.24 42.96 -12.24
N SER A 65 10.30 42.04 -12.13
CA SER A 65 8.98 42.34 -11.58
C SER A 65 8.48 41.26 -10.60
N ASN A 66 7.68 41.70 -9.62
CA ASN A 66 7.08 40.77 -8.63
C ASN A 66 6.18 39.70 -9.30
N ASP A 67 5.47 40.10 -10.38
CA ASP A 67 4.57 39.18 -11.09
C ASP A 67 5.36 38.09 -11.84
N GLU A 68 6.49 38.47 -12.48
CA GLU A 68 7.39 37.49 -13.11
C GLU A 68 7.97 36.50 -12.08
N PHE A 69 8.33 36.99 -10.90
CA PHE A 69 8.83 36.15 -9.81
C PHE A 69 7.77 35.15 -9.31
N ILE A 70 6.52 35.58 -9.14
CA ILE A 70 5.40 34.71 -8.77
C ILE A 70 5.21 33.60 -9.80
N VAL A 71 5.17 33.94 -11.08
CA VAL A 71 5.03 32.96 -12.17
C VAL A 71 6.19 31.97 -12.16
N LEU A 72 7.41 32.45 -12.02
CA LEU A 72 8.61 31.61 -12.01
C LEU A 72 8.66 30.68 -10.81
N LEU A 73 8.30 31.16 -9.60
CA LEU A 73 8.13 30.33 -8.41
C LEU A 73 7.06 29.25 -8.64
N GLY A 74 5.93 29.62 -9.25
CA GLY A 74 4.87 28.67 -9.58
C GLY A 74 5.36 27.56 -10.53
N VAL A 75 6.14 27.93 -11.54
CA VAL A 75 6.76 26.94 -12.45
C VAL A 75 7.74 26.04 -11.72
N ILE A 76 8.59 26.58 -10.84
CA ILE A 76 9.52 25.78 -10.01
C ILE A 76 8.75 24.78 -9.14
N VAL A 77 7.69 25.21 -8.47
CA VAL A 77 6.85 24.32 -7.64
C VAL A 77 6.24 23.20 -8.50
N ILE A 78 5.68 23.53 -9.66
CA ILE A 78 5.12 22.54 -10.58
C ILE A 78 6.18 21.53 -11.02
N VAL A 79 7.37 22.00 -11.42
CA VAL A 79 8.49 21.12 -11.83
C VAL A 79 8.92 20.22 -10.67
N MET A 80 9.04 20.76 -9.46
CA MET A 80 9.36 19.98 -8.25
C MET A 80 8.30 18.91 -7.98
N LEU A 81 7.01 19.23 -8.11
CA LEU A 81 5.92 18.26 -7.98
C LEU A 81 6.00 17.16 -9.04
N PHE A 82 6.31 17.51 -10.30
CA PHE A 82 6.49 16.51 -11.35
C PHE A 82 7.67 15.59 -11.07
N ILE A 83 8.81 16.13 -10.66
CA ILE A 83 10.00 15.34 -10.32
C ILE A 83 9.71 14.42 -9.13
N SER A 84 9.13 14.95 -8.07
CA SER A 84 8.79 14.17 -6.86
C SER A 84 7.84 13.00 -7.19
N ASN A 85 6.74 13.27 -7.90
CA ASN A 85 5.79 12.23 -8.31
C ASN A 85 6.41 11.22 -9.29
N GLY A 86 7.29 11.68 -10.20
CA GLY A 86 8.05 10.79 -11.08
C GLY A 86 8.97 9.84 -10.32
N VAL A 87 9.70 10.35 -9.33
CA VAL A 87 10.55 9.52 -8.46
C VAL A 87 9.70 8.57 -7.62
N GLN A 88 8.55 9.00 -7.11
CA GLN A 88 7.64 8.14 -6.35
C GLN A 88 7.07 7.00 -7.22
N ALA A 89 6.71 7.28 -8.47
CA ALA A 89 6.30 6.26 -9.43
C ALA A 89 7.42 5.26 -9.71
N PHE A 90 8.65 5.75 -9.90
CA PHE A 90 9.84 4.91 -10.08
C PHE A 90 10.11 4.01 -8.86
N VAL A 91 10.00 4.54 -7.64
CA VAL A 91 10.18 3.76 -6.41
C VAL A 91 9.08 2.71 -6.26
N THR A 92 7.84 3.05 -6.57
CA THR A 92 6.73 2.10 -6.58
C THR A 92 7.00 0.95 -7.56
N TRP A 93 7.46 1.27 -8.77
CA TRP A 93 7.88 0.27 -9.75
C TRP A 93 9.01 -0.63 -9.21
N LYS A 94 10.03 -0.04 -8.57
CA LYS A 94 11.15 -0.81 -7.96
C LYS A 94 10.68 -1.74 -6.84
N VAL A 95 9.71 -1.32 -6.02
CA VAL A 95 9.11 -2.18 -4.98
C VAL A 95 8.38 -3.36 -5.60
N ILE A 96 7.60 -3.12 -6.66
CA ILE A 96 6.88 -4.16 -7.39
C ILE A 96 7.88 -5.12 -8.07
N ASP A 97 8.85 -4.58 -8.79
CA ASP A 97 9.90 -5.37 -9.47
C ASP A 97 10.66 -6.28 -8.48
N PHE A 98 11.11 -5.73 -7.37
CA PHE A 98 11.76 -6.51 -6.31
C PHE A 98 10.86 -7.62 -5.78
N SER A 99 9.59 -7.33 -5.52
CA SER A 99 8.62 -8.29 -4.97
C SER A 99 8.34 -9.42 -5.97
N GLN A 100 8.11 -9.11 -7.24
CA GLN A 100 7.85 -10.10 -8.28
C GLN A 100 9.08 -10.99 -8.56
N ASN A 101 10.28 -10.40 -8.58
CA ASN A 101 11.52 -11.17 -8.70
C ASN A 101 11.75 -12.10 -7.49
N MET A 102 11.41 -11.62 -6.28
CA MET A 102 11.46 -12.44 -5.06
C MET A 102 10.47 -13.60 -5.13
N GLN A 103 9.25 -13.34 -5.58
CA GLN A 103 8.22 -14.36 -5.78
C GLN A 103 8.68 -15.45 -6.76
N HIS A 104 9.22 -15.06 -7.92
CA HIS A 104 9.79 -15.98 -8.88
C HIS A 104 10.88 -16.88 -8.25
N LYS A 105 11.85 -16.29 -7.57
CA LYS A 105 12.92 -17.03 -6.91
C LYS A 105 12.43 -17.99 -5.84
N LEU A 106 11.43 -17.57 -5.04
CA LEU A 106 10.84 -18.43 -4.02
C LEU A 106 10.10 -19.62 -4.63
N ARG A 107 9.32 -19.40 -5.71
CA ARG A 107 8.66 -20.49 -6.44
C ARG A 107 9.66 -21.53 -6.96
N VAL A 108 10.73 -21.06 -7.60
CA VAL A 108 11.79 -21.97 -8.11
C VAL A 108 12.45 -22.75 -6.98
N ARG A 109 12.82 -22.08 -5.87
CA ARG A 109 13.42 -22.75 -4.71
C ARG A 109 12.48 -23.77 -4.07
N LEU A 110 11.22 -23.43 -3.96
CA LEU A 110 10.22 -24.34 -3.37
C LEU A 110 10.00 -25.56 -4.25
N LEU A 111 9.90 -25.38 -5.57
CA LEU A 111 9.80 -26.47 -6.52
C LEU A 111 11.05 -27.38 -6.45
N GLN A 112 12.25 -26.79 -6.48
CA GLN A 112 13.48 -27.56 -6.31
C GLN A 112 13.48 -28.35 -5.01
N LYS A 113 13.13 -27.70 -3.88
CA LYS A 113 13.08 -28.36 -2.59
C LYS A 113 12.10 -29.55 -2.57
N TYR A 114 10.99 -29.47 -3.27
CA TYR A 114 10.07 -30.59 -3.41
C TYR A 114 10.67 -31.71 -4.29
N LEU A 115 11.21 -31.38 -5.46
CA LEU A 115 11.74 -32.37 -6.39
C LEU A 115 12.92 -33.16 -5.79
N TYR A 116 13.69 -32.58 -4.88
CA TYR A 116 14.77 -33.27 -4.18
C TYR A 116 14.35 -34.07 -2.95
N GLN A 117 13.03 -34.16 -2.64
CA GLN A 117 12.54 -35.03 -1.56
C GLN A 117 12.51 -36.51 -2.00
N PRO A 118 12.71 -37.43 -1.05
CA PRO A 118 12.62 -38.85 -1.36
C PRO A 118 11.17 -39.22 -1.75
N TYR A 119 11.01 -40.27 -2.55
CA TYR A 119 9.70 -40.68 -3.06
C TYR A 119 8.63 -40.90 -1.98
N GLY A 120 9.04 -41.41 -0.80
CA GLY A 120 8.13 -41.55 0.34
C GLY A 120 7.45 -40.28 0.81
N PHE A 121 8.07 -39.11 0.57
CA PHE A 121 7.45 -37.80 0.88
C PHE A 121 6.17 -37.54 0.09
N PHE A 122 6.06 -38.10 -1.13
CA PHE A 122 4.93 -37.89 -2.03
C PHE A 122 3.80 -38.91 -1.82
N LEU A 123 4.08 -40.04 -1.15
CA LEU A 123 3.07 -41.09 -0.91
C LEU A 123 1.96 -40.64 0.04
N ASP A 124 2.34 -39.83 1.07
CA ASP A 124 1.41 -39.36 2.10
C ASP A 124 0.89 -37.94 1.86
N ARG A 125 1.17 -37.35 0.68
CA ARG A 125 0.81 -35.94 0.39
C ARG A 125 0.08 -35.80 -0.93
N ASN A 126 -0.92 -34.91 -0.92
CA ASN A 126 -1.64 -34.56 -2.12
C ASN A 126 -0.77 -33.65 -3.01
N THR A 127 -0.47 -34.10 -4.23
CA THR A 127 0.33 -33.35 -5.21
C THR A 127 -0.33 -32.01 -5.61
N SER A 128 -1.67 -31.93 -5.60
CA SER A 128 -2.39 -30.69 -5.84
C SER A 128 -2.17 -29.66 -4.74
N GLU A 129 -1.98 -30.09 -3.49
CA GLU A 129 -1.63 -29.21 -2.36
C GLU A 129 -0.21 -28.65 -2.52
N LEU A 130 0.75 -29.49 -2.94
CA LEU A 130 2.11 -29.03 -3.23
C LEU A 130 2.14 -28.01 -4.37
N GLY A 131 1.36 -28.24 -5.42
CA GLY A 131 1.19 -27.27 -6.52
C GLY A 131 0.57 -25.95 -6.04
N LYS A 132 -0.50 -26.02 -5.24
CA LYS A 132 -1.12 -24.85 -4.61
C LYS A 132 -0.10 -24.04 -3.78
N ASN A 133 0.74 -24.70 -2.99
CA ASN A 133 1.74 -24.04 -2.16
C ASN A 133 2.77 -23.29 -3.01
N ILE A 134 3.21 -23.85 -4.14
CA ILE A 134 4.17 -23.18 -5.03
C ILE A 134 3.56 -21.93 -5.68
N VAL A 135 2.30 -21.98 -6.09
CA VAL A 135 1.69 -20.88 -6.84
C VAL A 135 1.01 -19.89 -5.91
N ASN A 136 0.07 -20.33 -5.09
CA ASN A 136 -0.82 -19.45 -4.33
C ASN A 136 -0.24 -19.01 -2.98
N GLU A 137 0.38 -19.92 -2.23
CA GLU A 137 0.91 -19.57 -0.90
C GLU A 137 2.15 -18.65 -1.02
N VAL A 138 3.01 -18.90 -2.04
CA VAL A 138 4.14 -18.01 -2.33
C VAL A 138 3.64 -16.63 -2.80
N ASP A 139 2.59 -16.58 -3.64
CA ASP A 139 1.98 -15.32 -4.05
C ASP A 139 1.41 -14.55 -2.84
N SER A 140 0.62 -15.20 -2.01
CA SER A 140 0.05 -14.59 -0.81
C SER A 140 1.12 -14.08 0.16
N ALA A 141 2.21 -14.83 0.33
CA ALA A 141 3.31 -14.42 1.20
C ALA A 141 4.07 -13.22 0.65
N VAL A 142 4.36 -13.18 -0.64
CA VAL A 142 5.14 -12.10 -1.23
C VAL A 142 4.27 -10.86 -1.50
N SER A 143 3.18 -11.01 -2.22
CA SER A 143 2.30 -9.88 -2.57
C SER A 143 1.49 -9.37 -1.38
N GLY A 144 1.04 -10.27 -0.49
CA GLY A 144 0.27 -9.90 0.70
C GLY A 144 1.11 -9.40 1.86
N VAL A 145 2.34 -9.87 2.05
CA VAL A 145 3.16 -9.49 3.20
C VAL A 145 4.36 -8.64 2.78
N ILE A 146 5.25 -9.16 1.92
CA ILE A 146 6.53 -8.47 1.63
C ILE A 146 6.26 -7.16 0.88
N MET A 147 5.53 -7.20 -0.22
CA MET A 147 5.22 -6.01 -1.02
C MET A 147 4.43 -4.98 -0.23
N GLN A 148 3.39 -5.41 0.49
CA GLN A 148 2.59 -4.49 1.32
C GLN A 148 3.41 -3.87 2.45
N SER A 149 4.31 -4.63 3.09
CA SER A 149 5.21 -4.07 4.11
C SER A 149 6.13 -3.00 3.54
N LEU A 150 6.68 -3.19 2.34
CA LEU A 150 7.53 -2.18 1.69
C LEU A 150 6.74 -0.92 1.31
N LEU A 151 5.50 -1.07 0.83
CA LEU A 151 4.62 0.06 0.55
C LEU A 151 4.24 0.83 1.83
N ILE A 152 3.97 0.12 2.93
CA ILE A 152 3.72 0.76 4.24
C ILE A 152 4.96 1.52 4.70
N ILE A 153 6.16 0.92 4.61
CA ILE A 153 7.42 1.59 4.96
C ILE A 153 7.61 2.85 4.12
N SER A 154 7.32 2.79 2.81
CA SER A 154 7.41 3.94 1.92
C SER A 154 6.48 5.07 2.36
N LYS A 155 5.22 4.78 2.60
CA LYS A 155 4.25 5.80 3.03
C LYS A 155 4.53 6.31 4.45
N SER A 156 4.99 5.44 5.35
CA SER A 156 5.39 5.84 6.71
C SER A 156 6.61 6.76 6.70
N ALA A 157 7.58 6.52 5.83
CA ALA A 157 8.75 7.40 5.69
C ALA A 157 8.30 8.83 5.29
N VAL A 158 7.42 8.95 4.31
CA VAL A 158 6.85 10.27 3.91
C VAL A 158 6.15 10.95 5.08
N VAL A 159 5.28 10.24 5.80
CA VAL A 159 4.56 10.77 6.97
C VAL A 159 5.53 11.25 8.05
N ILE A 160 6.56 10.47 8.36
CA ILE A 160 7.57 10.82 9.37
C ILE A 160 8.33 12.08 8.96
N PHE A 161 8.74 12.20 7.71
CA PHE A 161 9.46 13.38 7.23
C PHE A 161 8.57 14.63 7.18
N ILE A 162 7.31 14.52 6.70
CA ILE A 162 6.36 15.64 6.72
C ILE A 162 6.08 16.07 8.16
N PHE A 163 5.82 15.12 9.06
CA PHE A 163 5.61 15.41 10.47
C PHE A 163 6.83 16.10 11.09
N GLY A 164 8.03 15.62 10.81
CA GLY A 164 9.28 16.24 11.25
C GLY A 164 9.42 17.68 10.74
N LEU A 165 9.08 17.94 9.47
CA LEU A 165 9.10 19.28 8.90
C LEU A 165 8.12 20.21 9.63
N VAL A 166 6.86 19.79 9.79
CA VAL A 166 5.83 20.60 10.46
C VAL A 166 6.16 20.83 11.92
N LEU A 167 6.70 19.81 12.59
CA LEU A 167 7.17 19.94 13.98
C LEU A 167 8.30 20.97 14.13
N PHE A 168 9.15 21.10 13.12
CA PHE A 168 10.25 22.08 13.12
C PHE A 168 9.75 23.51 12.85
N VAL A 169 8.73 23.67 12.01
CA VAL A 169 8.17 24.99 11.63
C VAL A 169 7.21 25.50 12.70
N ASP A 170 6.27 24.68 13.13
CA ASP A 170 5.26 25.00 14.15
C ASP A 170 4.96 23.78 15.02
N PRO A 171 5.66 23.60 16.14
CA PRO A 171 5.48 22.45 17.03
C PRO A 171 4.07 22.33 17.61
N LEU A 172 3.41 23.43 17.89
CA LEU A 172 2.11 23.44 18.54
C LEU A 172 1.03 22.92 17.59
N THR A 173 0.99 23.45 16.37
CA THR A 173 0.08 23.00 15.31
C THR A 173 0.35 21.55 14.92
N ALA A 174 1.64 21.13 14.84
CA ALA A 174 2.00 19.74 14.54
C ALA A 174 1.45 18.75 15.57
N ILE A 175 1.66 19.02 16.86
CA ILE A 175 1.20 18.17 17.96
C ILE A 175 -0.32 18.14 18.01
N PHE A 176 -0.96 19.32 17.95
CA PHE A 176 -2.43 19.42 17.99
C PHE A 176 -3.08 18.61 16.85
N THR A 177 -2.64 18.83 15.61
CA THR A 177 -3.16 18.11 14.43
C THR A 177 -2.95 16.61 14.55
N THR A 178 -1.76 16.19 15.01
CA THR A 178 -1.44 14.76 15.18
C THR A 178 -2.31 14.11 16.25
N VAL A 179 -2.53 14.78 17.38
CA VAL A 179 -3.39 14.27 18.46
C VAL A 179 -4.85 14.17 17.99
N VAL A 180 -5.35 15.19 17.31
CA VAL A 180 -6.74 15.19 16.81
C VAL A 180 -6.96 14.10 15.77
N LEU A 181 -6.13 14.05 14.73
CA LEU A 181 -6.26 13.04 13.67
C LEU A 181 -5.96 11.63 14.18
N GLY A 182 -4.96 11.48 15.06
CA GLY A 182 -4.61 10.20 15.66
C GLY A 182 -5.70 9.66 16.57
N ALA A 183 -6.29 10.50 17.44
CA ALA A 183 -7.41 10.12 18.29
C ALA A 183 -8.64 9.74 17.45
N PHE A 184 -8.94 10.53 16.42
CA PHE A 184 -10.05 10.22 15.51
C PHE A 184 -9.84 8.87 14.80
N TYR A 185 -8.64 8.65 14.24
CA TYR A 185 -8.31 7.38 13.59
C TYR A 185 -8.39 6.20 14.57
N TRP A 186 -7.92 6.37 15.81
CA TRP A 186 -7.97 5.33 16.83
C TRP A 186 -9.42 4.95 17.20
N ILE A 187 -10.32 5.95 17.31
CA ILE A 187 -11.74 5.72 17.58
C ILE A 187 -12.37 4.92 16.42
N VAL A 188 -12.17 5.38 15.18
CA VAL A 188 -12.71 4.70 14.00
C VAL A 188 -12.16 3.27 13.89
N PHE A 189 -10.85 3.08 14.09
CA PHE A 189 -10.22 1.77 14.07
C PHE A 189 -10.82 0.81 15.12
N LYS A 190 -11.03 1.29 16.35
CA LYS A 190 -11.63 0.50 17.42
C LYS A 190 -13.06 0.06 17.09
N LEU A 191 -13.85 0.93 16.46
CA LEU A 191 -15.23 0.62 16.05
C LEU A 191 -15.30 -0.40 14.91
N VAL A 192 -14.33 -0.37 14.00
CA VAL A 192 -14.33 -1.17 12.76
C VAL A 192 -13.63 -2.52 12.93
N LYS A 193 -12.62 -2.61 13.78
CA LYS A 193 -11.72 -3.78 13.93
C LYS A 193 -12.47 -5.09 14.18
N ASP A 194 -13.36 -5.11 15.19
CA ASP A 194 -14.02 -6.36 15.61
C ASP A 194 -14.99 -6.85 14.53
N ARG A 195 -15.68 -5.94 13.88
CA ARG A 195 -16.57 -6.25 12.75
C ARG A 195 -15.79 -6.78 11.54
N LEU A 196 -14.66 -6.17 11.25
CA LEU A 196 -13.79 -6.58 10.14
C LEU A 196 -13.19 -7.98 10.39
N HIS A 197 -12.80 -8.27 11.62
CA HIS A 197 -12.32 -9.58 12.02
C HIS A 197 -13.40 -10.66 11.86
N ALA A 198 -14.63 -10.40 12.33
CA ALA A 198 -15.76 -11.32 12.19
C ALA A 198 -16.10 -11.60 10.72
N ILE A 199 -16.13 -10.56 9.88
CA ILE A 199 -16.35 -10.69 8.42
C ILE A 199 -15.21 -11.50 7.78
N GLY A 200 -13.96 -11.27 8.18
CA GLY A 200 -12.79 -11.99 7.67
C GLY A 200 -12.85 -13.48 7.95
N THR A 201 -13.22 -13.90 9.15
CA THR A 201 -13.40 -15.31 9.50
C THR A 201 -14.56 -15.95 8.74
N ALA A 202 -15.70 -15.28 8.64
CA ALA A 202 -16.86 -15.76 7.88
C ALA A 202 -16.53 -15.91 6.37
N ARG A 203 -15.77 -14.96 5.78
CA ARG A 203 -15.27 -15.04 4.40
C ARG A 203 -14.37 -16.25 4.18
N THR A 204 -13.44 -16.51 5.12
CA THR A 204 -12.53 -17.67 5.03
C THR A 204 -13.29 -18.99 5.07
N LEU A 205 -14.30 -19.11 5.93
CA LEU A 205 -15.16 -20.29 6.01
C LEU A 205 -15.96 -20.48 4.69
N ALA A 206 -16.56 -19.43 4.18
CA ALA A 206 -17.28 -19.49 2.89
C ALA A 206 -16.35 -19.91 1.73
N THR A 207 -15.13 -19.36 1.68
CA THR A 207 -14.12 -19.75 0.69
C THR A 207 -13.75 -21.23 0.81
N SER A 208 -13.57 -21.73 2.03
CA SER A 208 -13.28 -23.15 2.27
C SER A 208 -14.41 -24.07 1.80
N GLN A 209 -15.66 -23.67 2.03
CA GLN A 209 -16.83 -24.40 1.52
C GLN A 209 -16.89 -24.43 -0.01
N ILE A 210 -16.61 -23.30 -0.67
CA ILE A 210 -16.54 -23.21 -2.13
C ILE A 210 -15.50 -24.19 -2.68
N PHE A 211 -14.28 -24.21 -2.12
CA PHE A 211 -13.24 -25.15 -2.53
C PHE A 211 -13.65 -26.61 -2.29
N LYS A 212 -14.28 -26.92 -1.17
CA LYS A 212 -14.75 -28.27 -0.85
C LYS A 212 -15.76 -28.75 -1.88
N ILE A 213 -16.81 -27.94 -2.14
CA ILE A 213 -17.86 -28.30 -3.12
C ILE A 213 -17.28 -28.43 -4.53
N SER A 214 -16.35 -27.51 -4.92
CA SER A 214 -15.69 -27.59 -6.23
C SER A 214 -14.88 -28.88 -6.37
N ASN A 215 -14.13 -29.27 -5.35
CA ASN A 215 -13.36 -30.51 -5.39
C ASN A 215 -14.26 -31.76 -5.40
N GLU A 216 -15.34 -31.77 -4.61
CA GLU A 216 -16.35 -32.83 -4.65
C GLU A 216 -16.96 -32.95 -6.06
N ALA A 217 -17.31 -31.82 -6.67
CA ALA A 217 -17.85 -31.78 -8.03
C ALA A 217 -16.92 -32.36 -9.07
N MET A 218 -15.66 -31.93 -9.07
CA MET A 218 -14.69 -32.37 -10.07
C MET A 218 -14.24 -33.81 -9.87
N SER A 219 -14.16 -34.26 -8.62
CA SER A 219 -13.80 -35.65 -8.30
C SER A 219 -14.94 -36.63 -8.55
N GLY A 220 -16.19 -36.22 -8.35
CA GLY A 220 -17.38 -37.04 -8.52
C GLY A 220 -18.14 -36.74 -9.82
N ILE A 221 -17.49 -36.16 -10.83
CA ILE A 221 -18.19 -35.72 -12.06
C ILE A 221 -18.93 -36.82 -12.79
N LYS A 222 -18.44 -38.06 -12.73
CA LYS A 222 -19.09 -39.23 -13.35
C LYS A 222 -20.45 -39.52 -12.69
N GLU A 223 -20.46 -39.54 -11.35
CA GLU A 223 -21.66 -39.80 -10.57
C GLU A 223 -22.70 -38.70 -10.76
N ILE A 224 -22.24 -37.43 -10.77
CA ILE A 224 -23.10 -36.28 -11.02
C ILE A 224 -23.79 -36.40 -12.39
N LYS A 225 -23.02 -36.73 -13.42
CA LYS A 225 -23.55 -36.92 -14.80
C LYS A 225 -24.51 -38.09 -14.91
N LEU A 226 -24.25 -39.19 -14.20
CA LEU A 226 -25.13 -40.36 -14.20
C LEU A 226 -26.47 -40.10 -13.53
N HIS A 227 -26.49 -39.23 -12.50
CA HIS A 227 -27.71 -38.94 -11.72
C HIS A 227 -28.36 -37.61 -12.08
N ASN A 228 -27.88 -36.91 -13.11
CA ASN A 228 -28.33 -35.55 -13.48
C ASN A 228 -28.33 -34.58 -12.26
N GLY A 229 -27.26 -34.65 -11.42
CA GLY A 229 -27.15 -33.90 -10.18
C GLY A 229 -26.55 -32.49 -10.31
N GLU A 230 -26.42 -31.97 -11.55
CA GLU A 230 -25.76 -30.69 -11.83
C GLU A 230 -26.46 -29.52 -11.15
N ASP A 231 -27.76 -29.47 -11.20
CA ASP A 231 -28.55 -28.37 -10.64
C ASP A 231 -28.48 -28.36 -9.10
N GLU A 232 -28.54 -29.50 -8.46
CA GLU A 232 -28.39 -29.61 -7.00
C GLU A 232 -27.02 -29.13 -6.55
N LEU A 233 -25.96 -29.55 -7.23
CA LEU A 233 -24.62 -29.17 -6.93
C LEU A 233 -24.36 -27.67 -7.16
N THR A 234 -24.90 -27.14 -8.25
CA THR A 234 -24.86 -25.71 -8.57
C THR A 234 -25.54 -24.87 -7.48
N ASN A 235 -26.72 -25.33 -7.03
CA ASN A 235 -27.43 -24.66 -5.93
C ASN A 235 -26.65 -24.72 -4.61
N ARG A 236 -26.05 -25.88 -4.27
CA ARG A 236 -25.15 -26.00 -3.10
C ARG A 236 -23.95 -25.08 -3.18
N PHE A 237 -23.36 -24.90 -4.35
CA PHE A 237 -22.24 -23.97 -4.58
C PHE A 237 -22.66 -22.50 -4.52
N SER A 238 -23.84 -22.16 -5.02
CA SER A 238 -24.34 -20.79 -5.17
C SER A 238 -24.41 -20.07 -3.82
N SER A 239 -24.89 -20.72 -2.76
CA SER A 239 -25.07 -20.11 -1.43
C SER A 239 -23.73 -19.67 -0.80
N PRO A 240 -22.71 -20.53 -0.64
CA PRO A 240 -21.40 -20.11 -0.14
C PRO A 240 -20.71 -19.06 -1.02
N SER A 241 -20.88 -19.15 -2.35
CA SER A 241 -20.33 -18.19 -3.30
C SER A 241 -20.94 -16.80 -3.12
N LYS A 242 -22.26 -16.71 -2.98
CA LYS A 242 -22.97 -15.45 -2.70
C LYS A 242 -22.57 -14.86 -1.33
N ASN A 243 -22.41 -15.70 -0.32
CA ASN A 243 -21.96 -15.27 1.00
C ASN A 243 -20.53 -14.73 0.96
N GLN A 244 -19.61 -15.41 0.27
CA GLN A 244 -18.23 -14.95 0.09
C GLN A 244 -18.18 -13.60 -0.64
N ALA A 245 -18.99 -13.39 -1.69
CA ALA A 245 -19.10 -12.11 -2.38
C ALA A 245 -19.63 -11.01 -1.45
N SER A 246 -20.67 -11.28 -0.67
CA SER A 246 -21.24 -10.35 0.31
C SER A 246 -20.21 -9.96 1.39
N TYR A 247 -19.47 -10.93 1.94
CA TYR A 247 -18.41 -10.66 2.91
C TYR A 247 -17.24 -9.88 2.30
N SER A 248 -16.91 -10.13 1.03
CA SER A 248 -15.90 -9.36 0.31
C SER A 248 -16.31 -7.91 0.13
N ILE A 249 -17.55 -7.65 -0.27
CA ILE A 249 -18.12 -6.29 -0.40
C ILE A 249 -18.06 -5.58 0.95
N GLN A 250 -18.58 -6.20 2.00
CA GLN A 250 -18.60 -5.61 3.35
C GLN A 250 -17.17 -5.31 3.84
N SER A 251 -16.24 -6.26 3.68
CA SER A 251 -14.86 -6.11 4.12
C SER A 251 -14.18 -4.93 3.41
N THR A 252 -14.33 -4.84 2.08
CA THR A 252 -13.70 -3.78 1.28
C THR A 252 -14.31 -2.42 1.59
N THR A 253 -15.64 -2.34 1.71
CA THR A 253 -16.34 -1.09 2.04
C THR A 253 -15.97 -0.60 3.43
N ILE A 254 -16.01 -1.47 4.45
CA ILE A 254 -15.70 -1.10 5.83
C ILE A 254 -14.21 -0.73 5.98
N ALA A 255 -13.31 -1.42 5.29
CA ALA A 255 -11.89 -1.09 5.30
C ALA A 255 -11.59 0.30 4.68
N GLY A 256 -12.43 0.76 3.76
CA GLY A 256 -12.33 2.10 3.15
C GLY A 256 -12.93 3.24 3.98
N LEU A 257 -13.85 2.96 4.91
CA LEU A 257 -14.55 3.98 5.70
C LEU A 257 -13.62 4.97 6.42
N PRO A 258 -12.51 4.56 7.08
CA PRO A 258 -11.63 5.49 7.77
C PRO A 258 -11.11 6.61 6.86
N ARG A 259 -10.81 6.31 5.59
CA ARG A 259 -10.33 7.29 4.62
C ARG A 259 -11.39 8.37 4.35
N TYR A 260 -12.62 7.97 4.05
CA TYR A 260 -13.69 8.94 3.77
C TYR A 260 -14.02 9.83 4.96
N LEU A 261 -14.01 9.24 6.16
CA LEU A 261 -14.24 10.01 7.39
C LEU A 261 -13.10 11.00 7.67
N LEU A 262 -11.85 10.63 7.42
CA LEU A 262 -10.71 11.53 7.53
C LEU A 262 -10.79 12.68 6.52
N GLU A 263 -11.21 12.42 5.29
CA GLU A 263 -11.42 13.47 4.29
C GLU A 263 -12.42 14.52 4.79
N VAL A 264 -13.55 14.09 5.36
CA VAL A 264 -14.55 15.02 5.94
C VAL A 264 -13.96 15.87 7.07
N VAL A 265 -13.24 15.24 8.01
CA VAL A 265 -12.62 15.97 9.14
C VAL A 265 -11.58 16.96 8.65
N THR A 266 -10.75 16.57 7.69
CA THR A 266 -9.69 17.44 7.15
C THR A 266 -10.28 18.65 6.44
N PHE A 267 -11.26 18.46 5.54
CA PHE A 267 -11.89 19.58 4.84
C PHE A 267 -12.71 20.47 5.76
N SER A 268 -13.41 19.89 6.75
CA SER A 268 -14.14 20.68 7.75
C SER A 268 -13.18 21.52 8.59
N GLY A 269 -12.01 21.00 8.93
CA GLY A 269 -10.99 21.77 9.68
C GLY A 269 -10.31 22.86 8.87
N ILE A 270 -10.27 22.75 7.53
CA ILE A 270 -9.74 23.82 6.65
C ILE A 270 -10.77 24.96 6.49
N ILE A 271 -12.06 24.64 6.52
CA ILE A 271 -13.15 25.62 6.32
C ILE A 271 -13.46 26.39 7.62
N ALA A 272 -13.25 25.79 8.80
CA ALA A 272 -13.49 26.39 10.11
C ALA A 272 -12.36 27.33 10.52
#